data_9058e9a32944962ba3adff070f11596f
#
_entry.id   9058e9a32944962ba3adff070f11596f
#
_cell.length_a   1.000
_cell.length_b   1.000
_cell.length_c   1.000
_cell.angle_alpha   90.00
_cell.angle_beta   90.00
_cell.angle_gamma   90.00
#
_symmetry.space_group_name_H-M   'P 1'
#
loop_
_entity.id
_entity.type
_entity.pdbx_description
1 polymer ?
#
loop_
_entity_poly.entity_id
_entity_poly.type
_entity_poly.pdbx_seq_one_letter_code
_entity_poly.pdbx_strand_id
1 'polypeptide(L)'
;MTQAPAVTQENPLLEGLRKRRTAEPCALAIFGASGDLTQRKLIPALYSLAFRNLLPPNFGVVGVARTPMTDEEFREKMQQAVTDHARDEFRPEVWDELADGFRYVATDFGQEGGEQHVVDCLHALDRDRGTAGNRVYYLAVPPSAIEEIVVAMGKHRTSEGWTRLIVEKPFGHDLESARHLNEVIRTYFDESEIFRIDHYLGKETVQNMLVLRFANGIFEPIWNRQFVDHIQITVAESLGIEGRAEFYEQAGAVRDIVQNHLLQLVALTAMEPPIDFSADSVRNEKVKVLKAIHTPGPKHIVRGQYGPGYIEGEEVPGYREEPRVAPDSLTETYVAAKLFVDNWRWADTPFYIRTGKRLPKRETTIAIQFKRAPHPPFEIDSEDSLRPNVLLVHVQPDEGVSLAVGAKVPGQGMTIRTVHMDFLYGGAFRTGLPEAYERLILDCLLGDATLFTRADEVEEQWAIVDAMVAPWKRDRPNFPNYAAGTWGPAAAAELLARDGREWRAH
;
A
#
# COMPACT_ATOMS: atom_id res chain seq x y z
N MET A 1 51.20 -32.62 12.17
CA MET A 1 50.88 -31.21 11.97
C MET A 1 49.36 -31.08 11.96
N THR A 2 48.80 -30.78 13.11
CA THR A 2 47.36 -30.58 13.33
C THR A 2 47.00 -29.17 12.94
N GLN A 3 46.16 -29.00 11.90
CA GLN A 3 45.57 -27.71 11.55
C GLN A 3 44.62 -27.26 12.66
N ALA A 4 44.86 -26.06 13.18
CA ALA A 4 43.95 -25.40 14.10
C ALA A 4 42.64 -25.02 13.37
N PRO A 5 41.46 -25.11 14.01
CA PRO A 5 40.19 -24.71 13.41
C PRO A 5 40.20 -23.20 13.14
N ALA A 6 39.75 -22.81 11.94
CA ALA A 6 39.55 -21.43 11.56
C ALA A 6 38.51 -20.78 12.49
N VAL A 7 38.96 -19.83 13.30
CA VAL A 7 38.05 -18.97 14.08
C VAL A 7 37.36 -18.05 13.06
N THR A 8 36.07 -18.30 12.79
CA THR A 8 35.20 -17.35 12.11
C THR A 8 35.11 -16.12 13.01
N GLN A 9 35.80 -15.04 12.68
CA GLN A 9 35.59 -13.74 13.31
C GLN A 9 34.15 -13.31 13.04
N GLU A 10 33.32 -13.38 14.07
CA GLU A 10 32.00 -12.77 14.04
C GLU A 10 32.17 -11.25 13.77
N ASN A 11 31.46 -10.75 12.78
CA ASN A 11 31.55 -9.33 12.43
C ASN A 11 30.95 -8.50 13.59
N PRO A 12 31.76 -7.66 14.29
CA PRO A 12 31.27 -6.89 15.44
C PRO A 12 30.12 -5.93 15.10
N LEU A 13 29.94 -5.56 13.82
CA LEU A 13 28.82 -4.73 13.36
C LEU A 13 27.48 -5.49 13.32
N LEU A 14 27.50 -6.81 13.50
CA LEU A 14 26.30 -7.64 13.64
C LEU A 14 25.90 -7.85 15.12
N GLU A 15 26.72 -7.41 16.05
CA GLU A 15 26.42 -7.48 17.48
C GLU A 15 25.27 -6.52 17.81
N GLY A 16 24.14 -7.07 18.29
CA GLY A 16 22.91 -6.31 18.57
C GLY A 16 21.86 -6.31 17.45
N LEU A 17 22.15 -6.79 16.25
CA LEU A 17 21.10 -7.10 15.30
C LEU A 17 20.25 -8.25 15.86
N ARG A 18 18.94 -8.01 16.06
CA ARG A 18 17.99 -9.08 16.45
C ARG A 18 18.19 -10.25 15.49
N LYS A 19 18.38 -11.46 16.00
CA LYS A 19 18.37 -12.69 15.19
C LYS A 19 17.15 -12.61 14.27
N ARG A 20 17.34 -12.75 12.96
CA ARG A 20 16.21 -12.82 12.01
C ARG A 20 15.25 -13.86 12.55
N ARG A 21 14.01 -13.47 12.83
CA ARG A 21 12.97 -14.43 13.18
C ARG A 21 12.77 -15.31 11.96
N THR A 22 12.91 -16.61 12.11
CA THR A 22 12.55 -17.59 11.08
C THR A 22 11.08 -17.91 11.27
N ALA A 23 10.31 -17.90 10.19
CA ALA A 23 8.91 -18.31 10.25
C ALA A 23 8.82 -19.80 10.61
N GLU A 24 7.75 -20.16 11.30
CA GLU A 24 7.46 -21.55 11.64
C GLU A 24 6.97 -22.32 10.40
N PRO A 25 7.20 -23.66 10.33
CA PRO A 25 6.61 -24.49 9.28
C PRO A 25 5.12 -24.23 9.12
N CYS A 26 4.65 -24.07 7.88
CA CYS A 26 3.22 -23.79 7.63
C CYS A 26 2.80 -24.12 6.20
N ALA A 27 1.48 -24.21 5.99
CA ALA A 27 0.85 -24.29 4.67
C ALA A 27 0.15 -22.98 4.33
N LEU A 28 0.39 -22.47 3.12
CA LEU A 28 -0.28 -21.31 2.53
C LEU A 28 -1.33 -21.78 1.51
N ALA A 29 -2.61 -21.60 1.82
CA ALA A 29 -3.69 -21.84 0.86
C ALA A 29 -4.05 -20.52 0.16
N ILE A 30 -3.87 -20.46 -1.17
CA ILE A 30 -4.17 -19.29 -1.99
C ILE A 30 -5.51 -19.52 -2.70
N PHE A 31 -6.56 -18.86 -2.24
CA PHE A 31 -7.85 -18.85 -2.88
C PHE A 31 -7.85 -17.85 -4.04
N GLY A 32 -8.18 -18.30 -5.24
CA GLY A 32 -8.00 -17.54 -6.48
C GLY A 32 -6.66 -17.78 -7.16
N ALA A 33 -6.08 -18.98 -6.96
CA ALA A 33 -4.74 -19.34 -7.42
C ALA A 33 -4.56 -19.28 -8.95
N SER A 34 -5.61 -19.35 -9.75
CA SER A 34 -5.54 -19.18 -11.21
C SER A 34 -5.54 -17.71 -11.67
N GLY A 35 -5.75 -16.76 -10.74
CA GLY A 35 -5.91 -15.33 -11.02
C GLY A 35 -4.60 -14.58 -11.29
N ASP A 36 -4.76 -13.35 -11.80
CA ASP A 36 -3.66 -12.46 -12.19
C ASP A 36 -2.75 -12.07 -11.00
N LEU A 37 -3.34 -11.77 -9.83
CA LEU A 37 -2.58 -11.42 -8.63
C LEU A 37 -1.62 -12.54 -8.21
N THR A 38 -2.11 -13.78 -8.21
CA THR A 38 -1.29 -14.94 -7.85
C THR A 38 -0.10 -15.08 -8.79
N GLN A 39 -0.33 -14.98 -10.10
CA GLN A 39 0.71 -15.14 -11.11
C GLN A 39 1.70 -13.97 -11.11
N ARG A 40 1.23 -12.73 -11.04
CA ARG A 40 2.09 -11.55 -11.19
C ARG A 40 2.76 -11.11 -9.90
N LYS A 41 2.22 -11.49 -8.73
CA LYS A 41 2.68 -10.96 -7.44
C LYS A 41 2.99 -12.03 -6.42
N LEU A 42 2.03 -12.92 -6.10
CA LEU A 42 2.19 -13.80 -4.94
C LEU A 42 3.25 -14.87 -5.16
N ILE A 43 3.20 -15.58 -6.29
CA ILE A 43 4.18 -16.64 -6.57
C ILE A 43 5.57 -16.06 -6.83
N PRO A 44 5.75 -14.97 -7.60
CA PRO A 44 7.04 -14.29 -7.68
C PRO A 44 7.60 -13.83 -6.32
N ALA A 45 6.74 -13.32 -5.43
CA ALA A 45 7.15 -12.93 -4.07
C ALA A 45 7.59 -14.16 -3.23
N LEU A 46 6.85 -15.27 -3.30
CA LEU A 46 7.24 -16.52 -2.63
C LEU A 46 8.58 -17.06 -3.16
N TYR A 47 8.79 -17.00 -4.48
CA TYR A 47 10.07 -17.37 -5.07
C TYR A 47 11.21 -16.49 -4.56
N SER A 48 11.03 -15.16 -4.53
CA SER A 48 12.04 -14.24 -3.99
C SER A 48 12.34 -14.50 -2.51
N LEU A 49 11.33 -14.85 -1.70
CA LEU A 49 11.53 -15.24 -0.31
C LEU A 49 12.30 -16.57 -0.19
N ALA A 50 11.99 -17.56 -1.03
CA ALA A 50 12.73 -18.83 -1.10
C ALA A 50 14.19 -18.60 -1.53
N PHE A 51 14.41 -17.82 -2.59
CA PHE A 51 15.72 -17.45 -3.09
C PHE A 51 16.63 -16.82 -2.02
N ARG A 52 16.03 -16.05 -1.11
CA ARG A 52 16.73 -15.39 0.03
C ARG A 52 16.73 -16.22 1.31
N ASN A 53 16.27 -17.46 1.28
CA ASN A 53 16.15 -18.35 2.44
C ASN A 53 15.35 -17.72 3.61
N LEU A 54 14.22 -17.08 3.29
CA LEU A 54 13.33 -16.44 4.25
C LEU A 54 12.05 -17.25 4.53
N LEU A 55 11.71 -18.22 3.68
CA LEU A 55 10.64 -19.18 3.94
C LEU A 55 11.06 -20.24 4.96
N PRO A 56 10.11 -20.78 5.75
CA PRO A 56 10.41 -21.89 6.65
C PRO A 56 10.76 -23.16 5.85
N PRO A 57 11.59 -24.07 6.40
CA PRO A 57 12.06 -25.26 5.67
C PRO A 57 10.92 -26.19 5.25
N ASN A 58 9.87 -26.29 6.06
CA ASN A 58 8.70 -27.12 5.79
C ASN A 58 7.52 -26.24 5.35
N PHE A 59 7.66 -25.59 4.20
CA PHE A 59 6.65 -24.71 3.62
C PHE A 59 5.88 -25.45 2.52
N GLY A 60 4.55 -25.30 2.50
CA GLY A 60 3.69 -25.85 1.46
C GLY A 60 2.73 -24.80 0.90
N VAL A 61 2.33 -24.94 -0.35
CA VAL A 61 1.35 -24.09 -1.02
C VAL A 61 0.21 -24.93 -1.57
N VAL A 62 -1.03 -24.56 -1.27
CA VAL A 62 -2.24 -25.10 -1.87
C VAL A 62 -2.89 -24.04 -2.75
N GLY A 63 -2.78 -24.18 -4.05
CA GLY A 63 -3.54 -23.35 -4.99
C GLY A 63 -5.00 -23.80 -5.03
N VAL A 64 -5.94 -22.89 -4.80
CA VAL A 64 -7.38 -23.20 -4.80
C VAL A 64 -8.09 -22.30 -5.80
N ALA A 65 -8.77 -22.90 -6.79
CA ALA A 65 -9.60 -22.15 -7.74
C ALA A 65 -10.64 -23.07 -8.40
N ARG A 66 -11.57 -22.49 -9.17
CA ARG A 66 -12.62 -23.25 -9.87
C ARG A 66 -12.10 -23.93 -11.15
N THR A 67 -11.04 -23.42 -11.75
CA THR A 67 -10.49 -23.96 -13.00
C THR A 67 -9.83 -25.31 -12.72
N PRO A 68 -10.23 -26.39 -13.40
CA PRO A 68 -9.57 -27.70 -13.25
C PRO A 68 -8.11 -27.64 -13.73
N MET A 69 -7.18 -28.13 -12.91
CA MET A 69 -5.75 -28.31 -13.23
C MET A 69 -5.20 -29.44 -12.35
N THR A 70 -4.17 -30.12 -12.82
CA THR A 70 -3.37 -31.04 -12.00
C THR A 70 -2.31 -30.25 -11.22
N ASP A 71 -1.66 -30.91 -10.27
CA ASP A 71 -0.52 -30.32 -9.53
C ASP A 71 0.62 -29.93 -10.50
N GLU A 72 0.87 -30.76 -11.51
CA GLU A 72 1.92 -30.56 -12.51
C GLU A 72 1.62 -29.34 -13.37
N GLU A 73 0.40 -29.23 -13.91
CA GLU A 73 -0.05 -28.08 -14.71
C GLU A 73 0.00 -26.78 -13.89
N PHE A 74 -0.35 -26.86 -12.60
CA PHE A 74 -0.24 -25.71 -11.70
C PHE A 74 1.21 -25.29 -11.49
N ARG A 75 2.13 -26.25 -11.24
CA ARG A 75 3.58 -25.97 -11.06
C ARG A 75 4.18 -25.37 -12.32
N GLU A 76 3.89 -25.92 -13.50
CA GLU A 76 4.37 -25.38 -14.80
C GLU A 76 3.90 -23.95 -15.01
N LYS A 77 2.61 -23.67 -14.77
CA LYS A 77 2.06 -22.34 -14.89
C LYS A 77 2.68 -21.35 -13.92
N MET A 78 2.94 -21.76 -12.68
CA MET A 78 3.57 -20.91 -11.67
C MET A 78 5.07 -20.71 -11.94
N GLN A 79 5.76 -21.69 -12.53
CA GLN A 79 7.13 -21.53 -13.00
C GLN A 79 7.24 -20.46 -14.09
N GLN A 80 6.32 -20.50 -15.05
CA GLN A 80 6.26 -19.46 -16.08
C GLN A 80 6.02 -18.07 -15.45
N ALA A 81 5.13 -17.98 -14.47
CA ALA A 81 4.84 -16.74 -13.73
C ALA A 81 6.07 -16.19 -13.00
N VAL A 82 6.90 -17.05 -12.40
CA VAL A 82 8.18 -16.66 -11.79
C VAL A 82 9.14 -16.15 -12.85
N THR A 83 9.28 -16.87 -13.96
CA THR A 83 10.19 -16.50 -15.06
C THR A 83 9.83 -15.13 -15.64
N ASP A 84 8.53 -14.83 -15.75
CA ASP A 84 8.04 -13.58 -16.37
C ASP A 84 8.05 -12.39 -15.42
N HIS A 85 7.90 -12.62 -14.09
CA HIS A 85 7.58 -11.55 -13.15
C HIS A 85 8.48 -11.45 -11.92
N ALA A 86 9.31 -12.46 -11.62
CA ALA A 86 10.24 -12.36 -10.50
C ALA A 86 11.35 -11.34 -10.79
N ARG A 87 11.81 -10.64 -9.76
CA ARG A 87 12.92 -9.70 -9.86
C ARG A 87 14.28 -10.39 -9.71
N ASP A 88 14.31 -11.44 -8.90
CA ASP A 88 15.50 -12.25 -8.69
C ASP A 88 15.70 -13.19 -9.90
N GLU A 89 16.94 -13.53 -10.19
CA GLU A 89 17.30 -14.44 -11.27
C GLU A 89 16.66 -15.82 -11.06
N PHE A 90 16.04 -16.38 -12.10
CA PHE A 90 15.46 -17.71 -12.02
C PHE A 90 16.54 -18.78 -11.86
N ARG A 91 16.44 -19.59 -10.81
CA ARG A 91 17.30 -20.75 -10.51
C ARG A 91 16.45 -22.00 -10.38
N PRO A 92 16.66 -22.99 -11.25
CA PRO A 92 15.87 -24.22 -11.23
C PRO A 92 15.87 -24.91 -9.86
N GLU A 93 17.03 -24.98 -9.19
CA GLU A 93 17.17 -25.62 -7.90
C GLU A 93 16.33 -24.98 -6.79
N VAL A 94 16.19 -23.64 -6.80
CA VAL A 94 15.34 -22.91 -5.85
C VAL A 94 13.86 -23.14 -6.17
N TRP A 95 13.54 -23.16 -7.46
CA TRP A 95 12.18 -23.43 -7.91
C TRP A 95 11.74 -24.85 -7.58
N ASP A 96 12.56 -25.86 -7.90
CA ASP A 96 12.24 -27.27 -7.69
C ASP A 96 11.99 -27.57 -6.21
N GLU A 97 12.81 -27.02 -5.30
CA GLU A 97 12.63 -27.16 -3.85
C GLU A 97 11.31 -26.51 -3.39
N LEU A 98 10.99 -25.31 -3.87
CA LEU A 98 9.76 -24.61 -3.54
C LEU A 98 8.54 -25.32 -4.12
N ALA A 99 8.59 -25.71 -5.39
CA ALA A 99 7.47 -26.30 -6.14
C ALA A 99 7.12 -27.72 -5.68
N ASP A 100 8.06 -28.45 -5.07
CA ASP A 100 7.78 -29.77 -4.46
C ASP A 100 6.69 -29.68 -3.38
N GLY A 101 6.58 -28.52 -2.70
CA GLY A 101 5.51 -28.21 -1.74
C GLY A 101 4.19 -27.74 -2.36
N PHE A 102 4.07 -27.63 -3.70
CA PHE A 102 2.88 -27.11 -4.34
C PHE A 102 1.86 -28.22 -4.61
N ARG A 103 0.60 -27.94 -4.27
CA ARG A 103 -0.59 -28.76 -4.56
C ARG A 103 -1.66 -27.86 -5.13
N TYR A 104 -2.61 -28.44 -5.87
CA TYR A 104 -3.71 -27.71 -6.44
C TYR A 104 -5.05 -28.40 -6.17
N VAL A 105 -6.04 -27.62 -5.78
CA VAL A 105 -7.40 -28.11 -5.53
C VAL A 105 -8.39 -27.32 -6.42
N ALA A 106 -8.98 -28.01 -7.39
CA ALA A 106 -10.07 -27.47 -8.16
C ALA A 106 -11.39 -27.64 -7.38
N THR A 107 -11.95 -26.51 -6.89
CA THR A 107 -13.19 -26.55 -6.12
C THR A 107 -14.01 -25.26 -6.26
N ASP A 108 -15.31 -25.38 -6.02
CA ASP A 108 -16.26 -24.29 -5.90
C ASP A 108 -16.89 -24.35 -4.51
N PHE A 109 -16.70 -23.33 -3.70
CA PHE A 109 -17.23 -23.26 -2.34
C PHE A 109 -18.77 -23.14 -2.31
N GLY A 110 -19.40 -22.72 -3.41
CA GLY A 110 -20.87 -22.75 -3.57
C GLY A 110 -21.46 -24.17 -3.67
N GLN A 111 -20.61 -25.21 -3.77
CA GLN A 111 -21.05 -26.61 -3.81
C GLN A 111 -20.79 -27.29 -2.46
N GLU A 112 -21.77 -28.09 -2.02
CA GLU A 112 -21.68 -28.84 -0.77
C GLU A 112 -20.43 -29.76 -0.74
N GLY A 113 -19.59 -29.61 0.28
CA GLY A 113 -18.35 -30.39 0.44
C GLY A 113 -17.17 -29.89 -0.37
N GLY A 114 -17.27 -28.76 -1.08
CA GLY A 114 -16.16 -28.18 -1.83
C GLY A 114 -14.96 -27.82 -0.96
N GLU A 115 -15.20 -27.41 0.28
CA GLU A 115 -14.18 -27.09 1.29
C GLU A 115 -13.40 -28.32 1.77
N GLN A 116 -14.03 -29.50 1.80
CA GLN A 116 -13.41 -30.73 2.33
C GLN A 116 -12.15 -31.11 1.55
N HIS A 117 -12.15 -30.94 0.23
CA HIS A 117 -10.98 -31.24 -0.60
C HIS A 117 -9.77 -30.38 -0.22
N VAL A 118 -9.99 -29.10 0.13
CA VAL A 118 -8.94 -28.18 0.59
C VAL A 118 -8.42 -28.63 1.95
N VAL A 119 -9.30 -29.00 2.88
CA VAL A 119 -8.95 -29.49 4.21
C VAL A 119 -8.13 -30.78 4.13
N ASP A 120 -8.55 -31.73 3.29
CA ASP A 120 -7.85 -33.01 3.09
C ASP A 120 -6.45 -32.79 2.50
N CYS A 121 -6.31 -31.85 1.54
CA CYS A 121 -5.04 -31.47 0.96
C CYS A 121 -4.10 -30.83 1.99
N LEU A 122 -4.62 -29.94 2.84
CA LEU A 122 -3.84 -29.32 3.93
C LEU A 122 -3.36 -30.37 4.96
N HIS A 123 -4.23 -31.32 5.33
CA HIS A 123 -3.83 -32.43 6.20
C HIS A 123 -2.80 -33.37 5.54
N ALA A 124 -2.84 -33.54 4.23
CA ALA A 124 -1.80 -34.27 3.51
C ALA A 124 -0.45 -33.54 3.61
N LEU A 125 -0.41 -32.22 3.44
CA LEU A 125 0.81 -31.44 3.62
C LEU A 125 1.36 -31.50 5.05
N ASP A 126 0.52 -31.58 6.08
CA ASP A 126 0.99 -31.79 7.45
C ASP A 126 1.77 -33.07 7.60
N ARG A 127 1.27 -34.16 7.01
CA ARG A 127 1.93 -35.48 7.05
C ARG A 127 3.18 -35.54 6.18
N ASP A 128 3.09 -34.99 4.97
CA ASP A 128 4.12 -35.17 3.94
C ASP A 128 5.30 -34.21 4.14
N ARG A 129 5.01 -32.98 4.59
CA ARG A 129 6.01 -31.92 4.75
C ARG A 129 6.21 -31.43 6.19
N GLY A 130 5.35 -31.81 7.12
CA GLY A 130 5.47 -31.39 8.51
C GLY A 130 5.14 -29.91 8.73
N THR A 131 4.05 -29.42 8.15
CA THR A 131 3.59 -28.02 8.29
C THR A 131 2.95 -27.70 9.65
N ALA A 132 2.92 -28.69 10.55
CA ALA A 132 2.56 -28.57 11.97
C ALA A 132 1.16 -28.02 12.26
N GLY A 133 0.21 -28.16 11.34
CA GLY A 133 -1.13 -27.59 11.49
C GLY A 133 -1.20 -26.06 11.31
N ASN A 134 -0.07 -25.40 11.08
CA ASN A 134 -0.05 -23.95 10.86
C ASN A 134 -0.60 -23.57 9.48
N ARG A 135 -1.51 -22.62 9.43
CA ARG A 135 -2.25 -22.26 8.21
C ARG A 135 -2.20 -20.76 7.93
N VAL A 136 -1.93 -20.41 6.69
CA VAL A 136 -2.22 -19.09 6.15
C VAL A 136 -3.27 -19.23 5.05
N TYR A 137 -4.41 -18.58 5.19
CA TYR A 137 -5.43 -18.49 4.14
C TYR A 137 -5.30 -17.15 3.44
N TYR A 138 -4.93 -17.16 2.17
CA TYR A 138 -4.78 -15.96 1.35
C TYR A 138 -5.98 -15.80 0.42
N LEU A 139 -6.79 -14.77 0.62
CA LEU A 139 -8.01 -14.51 -0.16
C LEU A 139 -7.69 -13.60 -1.37
N ALA A 140 -7.17 -14.18 -2.46
CA ALA A 140 -6.94 -13.51 -3.74
C ALA A 140 -8.16 -13.64 -4.67
N VAL A 141 -9.34 -13.42 -4.13
CA VAL A 141 -10.66 -13.61 -4.79
C VAL A 141 -11.45 -12.30 -4.84
N PRO A 142 -12.47 -12.21 -5.72
CA PRO A 142 -13.41 -11.09 -5.68
C PRO A 142 -14.11 -10.97 -4.31
N PRO A 143 -14.48 -9.76 -3.88
CA PRO A 143 -15.13 -9.53 -2.58
C PRO A 143 -16.36 -10.40 -2.31
N SER A 144 -17.13 -10.72 -3.35
CA SER A 144 -18.33 -11.57 -3.26
C SER A 144 -18.06 -13.01 -2.83
N ALA A 145 -16.84 -13.52 -2.95
CA ALA A 145 -16.46 -14.87 -2.56
C ALA A 145 -15.80 -14.95 -1.18
N ILE A 146 -15.47 -13.82 -0.56
CA ILE A 146 -14.72 -13.78 0.70
C ILE A 146 -15.51 -14.42 1.83
N GLU A 147 -16.78 -14.02 2.00
CA GLU A 147 -17.64 -14.49 3.09
C GLU A 147 -17.79 -16.01 3.07
N GLU A 148 -18.08 -16.58 1.91
CA GLU A 148 -18.26 -18.02 1.72
C GLU A 148 -16.99 -18.80 2.12
N ILE A 149 -15.83 -18.37 1.66
CA ILE A 149 -14.55 -19.01 1.97
C ILE A 149 -14.22 -18.88 3.47
N VAL A 150 -14.43 -17.69 4.07
CA VAL A 150 -14.21 -17.45 5.49
C VAL A 150 -15.07 -18.37 6.35
N VAL A 151 -16.35 -18.50 6.03
CA VAL A 151 -17.27 -19.38 6.74
C VAL A 151 -16.86 -20.85 6.60
N ALA A 152 -16.52 -21.28 5.38
CA ALA A 152 -16.09 -22.63 5.10
C ALA A 152 -14.80 -22.99 5.86
N MET A 153 -13.74 -22.20 5.69
CA MET A 153 -12.46 -22.47 6.35
C MET A 153 -12.52 -22.25 7.88
N GLY A 154 -13.35 -21.32 8.33
CA GLY A 154 -13.57 -21.08 9.75
C GLY A 154 -14.18 -22.26 10.50
N LYS A 155 -15.08 -23.01 9.86
CA LYS A 155 -15.69 -24.25 10.44
C LYS A 155 -14.69 -25.41 10.54
N HIS A 156 -13.65 -25.40 9.70
CA HIS A 156 -12.65 -26.47 9.62
C HIS A 156 -11.30 -26.09 10.27
N ARG A 157 -11.31 -25.11 11.19
CA ARG A 157 -10.10 -24.77 11.96
C ARG A 157 -9.65 -25.94 12.80
N THR A 158 -8.34 -26.23 12.74
CA THR A 158 -7.72 -27.24 13.59
C THR A 158 -7.42 -26.67 14.98
N SER A 159 -7.40 -27.52 15.99
CA SER A 159 -6.90 -27.15 17.34
C SER A 159 -5.37 -27.19 17.43
N GLU A 160 -4.70 -27.69 16.40
CA GLU A 160 -3.24 -27.78 16.29
C GLU A 160 -2.72 -26.63 15.42
N GLY A 161 -1.63 -26.01 15.87
CA GLY A 161 -1.01 -24.89 15.15
C GLY A 161 -1.77 -23.58 15.27
N TRP A 162 -1.32 -22.58 14.52
CA TRP A 162 -1.95 -21.27 14.40
C TRP A 162 -2.60 -21.10 13.02
N THR A 163 -3.58 -20.22 12.95
CA THR A 163 -4.24 -19.86 11.68
C THR A 163 -4.15 -18.37 11.46
N ARG A 164 -3.87 -17.94 10.22
CA ARG A 164 -3.83 -16.53 9.80
C ARG A 164 -4.60 -16.37 8.50
N LEU A 165 -5.32 -15.25 8.41
CA LEU A 165 -6.17 -14.92 7.28
C LEU A 165 -5.65 -13.63 6.61
N ILE A 166 -5.20 -13.71 5.37
CA ILE A 166 -4.85 -12.54 4.56
C ILE A 166 -6.03 -12.17 3.68
N VAL A 167 -6.46 -10.92 3.78
CA VAL A 167 -7.57 -10.38 2.98
C VAL A 167 -7.08 -9.22 2.12
N GLU A 168 -7.34 -9.32 0.81
CA GLU A 168 -7.01 -8.28 -0.18
C GLU A 168 -8.04 -7.15 -0.21
N LYS A 169 -7.64 -6.02 -0.78
CA LYS A 169 -8.57 -4.94 -1.12
C LYS A 169 -9.40 -5.29 -2.37
N PRO A 170 -10.63 -4.74 -2.47
CA PRO A 170 -11.31 -3.87 -1.51
C PRO A 170 -11.94 -4.66 -0.36
N PHE A 171 -11.87 -4.11 0.85
CA PHE A 171 -12.54 -4.66 2.02
C PHE A 171 -13.89 -3.96 2.21
N GLY A 172 -14.94 -4.55 1.66
CA GLY A 172 -16.23 -3.90 1.49
C GLY A 172 -16.25 -2.89 0.33
N HIS A 173 -17.37 -2.22 0.13
CA HIS A 173 -17.56 -1.16 -0.88
C HIS A 173 -18.17 0.12 -0.28
N ASP A 174 -18.56 0.06 1.00
CA ASP A 174 -19.02 1.14 1.87
C ASP A 174 -18.84 0.72 3.34
N LEU A 175 -19.20 1.59 4.28
CA LEU A 175 -19.09 1.33 5.71
C LEU A 175 -19.95 0.14 6.16
N GLU A 176 -21.17 0.01 5.63
CA GLU A 176 -22.10 -1.06 6.03
C GLU A 176 -21.55 -2.43 5.62
N SER A 177 -21.14 -2.58 4.37
CA SER A 177 -20.56 -3.83 3.87
C SER A 177 -19.22 -4.17 4.52
N ALA A 178 -18.39 -3.17 4.86
CA ALA A 178 -17.15 -3.39 5.58
C ALA A 178 -17.39 -3.89 7.01
N ARG A 179 -18.38 -3.33 7.72
CA ARG A 179 -18.79 -3.79 9.05
C ARG A 179 -19.33 -5.22 8.99
N HIS A 180 -20.23 -5.50 8.05
CA HIS A 180 -20.76 -6.85 7.86
C HIS A 180 -19.63 -7.86 7.64
N LEU A 181 -18.70 -7.56 6.74
CA LEU A 181 -17.56 -8.46 6.47
C LEU A 181 -16.66 -8.63 7.72
N ASN A 182 -16.42 -7.56 8.49
CA ASN A 182 -15.72 -7.64 9.76
C ASN A 182 -16.42 -8.56 10.77
N GLU A 183 -17.74 -8.46 10.90
CA GLU A 183 -18.54 -9.32 11.79
C GLU A 183 -18.46 -10.79 11.38
N VAL A 184 -18.60 -11.09 10.08
CA VAL A 184 -18.48 -12.44 9.55
C VAL A 184 -17.09 -13.02 9.85
N ILE A 185 -16.02 -12.29 9.54
CA ILE A 185 -14.65 -12.77 9.76
C ILE A 185 -14.38 -13.00 11.25
N ARG A 186 -14.80 -12.07 12.12
CA ARG A 186 -14.60 -12.16 13.59
C ARG A 186 -15.38 -13.30 14.24
N THR A 187 -16.39 -13.84 13.58
CA THR A 187 -17.09 -15.04 14.07
C THR A 187 -16.16 -16.25 14.09
N TYR A 188 -15.14 -16.30 13.24
CA TYR A 188 -14.27 -17.45 13.04
C TYR A 188 -12.79 -17.18 13.34
N PHE A 189 -12.34 -15.93 13.26
CA PHE A 189 -10.94 -15.53 13.41
C PHE A 189 -10.82 -14.34 14.38
N ASP A 190 -9.86 -14.41 15.29
CA ASP A 190 -9.53 -13.28 16.15
C ASP A 190 -8.85 -12.17 15.35
N GLU A 191 -8.96 -10.89 15.76
CA GLU A 191 -8.34 -9.76 15.06
C GLU A 191 -6.81 -9.90 14.93
N SER A 192 -6.16 -10.58 15.85
CA SER A 192 -4.73 -10.90 15.82
C SER A 192 -4.33 -11.90 14.73
N GLU A 193 -5.30 -12.63 14.20
CA GLU A 193 -5.13 -13.60 13.13
C GLU A 193 -5.44 -13.02 11.74
N ILE A 194 -5.95 -11.76 11.67
CA ILE A 194 -6.43 -11.14 10.44
C ILE A 194 -5.43 -10.11 9.92
N PHE A 195 -5.00 -10.28 8.67
CA PHE A 195 -3.99 -9.48 7.98
C PHE A 195 -4.63 -8.83 6.74
N ARG A 196 -5.26 -7.64 6.91
CA ARG A 196 -5.87 -6.89 5.80
C ARG A 196 -4.78 -6.12 5.07
N ILE A 197 -4.57 -6.43 3.80
CA ILE A 197 -3.50 -5.84 2.99
C ILE A 197 -3.87 -4.43 2.50
N ASP A 198 -2.98 -3.50 2.80
CA ASP A 198 -2.73 -2.32 1.99
C ASP A 198 -1.27 -2.37 1.52
N HIS A 199 -1.04 -2.67 0.25
CA HIS A 199 0.31 -2.87 -0.28
C HIS A 199 1.21 -1.62 -0.21
N TYR A 200 0.66 -0.42 0.01
CA TYR A 200 1.45 0.78 0.28
C TYR A 200 2.21 0.69 1.61
N LEU A 201 1.62 0.05 2.62
CA LEU A 201 2.28 -0.15 3.91
C LEU A 201 3.49 -1.10 3.80
N GLY A 202 3.50 -1.98 2.80
CA GLY A 202 4.63 -2.88 2.50
C GLY A 202 5.81 -2.18 1.80
N LYS A 203 5.68 -0.91 1.37
CA LYS A 203 6.77 -0.19 0.71
C LYS A 203 7.79 0.33 1.71
N GLU A 204 9.07 0.13 1.43
CA GLU A 204 10.17 0.55 2.31
C GLU A 204 10.14 2.06 2.63
N THR A 205 9.83 2.90 1.66
CA THR A 205 9.75 4.35 1.85
C THR A 205 8.58 4.78 2.72
N VAL A 206 7.45 4.05 2.70
CA VAL A 206 6.33 4.30 3.61
C VAL A 206 6.71 3.93 5.04
N GLN A 207 7.38 2.79 5.24
CA GLN A 207 7.92 2.38 6.54
C GLN A 207 9.00 3.37 7.04
N ASN A 208 9.84 3.86 6.12
CA ASN A 208 10.87 4.84 6.45
C ASN A 208 10.29 6.16 6.98
N MET A 209 9.05 6.52 6.67
CA MET A 209 8.40 7.68 7.28
C MET A 209 8.41 7.58 8.82
N LEU A 210 8.18 6.40 9.38
CA LEU A 210 8.21 6.16 10.82
C LEU A 210 9.63 6.29 11.37
N VAL A 211 10.63 5.74 10.67
CA VAL A 211 12.04 5.86 11.03
C VAL A 211 12.51 7.30 10.92
N LEU A 212 12.17 8.00 9.82
CA LEU A 212 12.50 9.40 9.61
C LEU A 212 12.00 10.27 10.75
N ARG A 213 10.75 10.08 11.17
CA ARG A 213 10.13 10.86 12.24
C ARG A 213 10.67 10.48 13.62
N PHE A 214 10.66 9.20 13.96
CA PHE A 214 10.79 8.73 15.34
C PHE A 214 12.22 8.31 15.74
N ALA A 215 13.11 8.07 14.77
CA ALA A 215 14.51 7.80 15.06
C ALA A 215 15.42 9.05 14.92
N ASN A 216 14.90 10.19 14.42
CA ASN A 216 15.66 11.39 14.19
C ASN A 216 15.11 12.56 15.01
N GLY A 217 15.81 12.94 16.07
CA GLY A 217 15.38 13.97 17.02
C GLY A 217 15.23 15.39 16.46
N ILE A 218 15.57 15.62 15.19
CA ILE A 218 15.43 16.93 14.53
C ILE A 218 14.06 17.11 13.87
N PHE A 219 13.36 16.04 13.49
CA PHE A 219 12.10 16.14 12.75
C PHE A 219 10.88 16.20 13.66
N GLU A 220 10.74 15.32 14.62
CA GLU A 220 9.53 15.22 15.44
C GLU A 220 9.19 16.53 16.21
N PRO A 221 10.15 17.30 16.78
CA PRO A 221 9.84 18.58 17.43
C PRO A 221 9.21 19.63 16.51
N ILE A 222 9.49 19.58 15.21
CA ILE A 222 8.96 20.52 14.21
C ILE A 222 7.79 19.92 13.40
N TRP A 223 7.36 18.70 13.70
CA TRP A 223 6.32 17.96 12.99
C TRP A 223 4.93 18.27 13.54
N ASN A 224 4.55 19.55 13.47
CA ASN A 224 3.29 20.03 14.02
C ASN A 224 2.88 21.38 13.42
N ARG A 225 1.66 21.83 13.73
CA ARG A 225 1.04 23.08 13.28
C ARG A 225 1.86 24.36 13.55
N GLN A 226 2.79 24.35 14.47
CA GLN A 226 3.61 25.54 14.76
C GLN A 226 4.63 25.80 13.64
N PHE A 227 5.16 24.74 13.06
CA PHE A 227 6.23 24.79 12.05
C PHE A 227 5.76 24.40 10.64
N VAL A 228 4.78 23.50 10.53
CA VAL A 228 4.23 23.05 9.25
C VAL A 228 3.13 24.01 8.79
N ASP A 229 3.21 24.46 7.54
CA ASP A 229 2.19 25.28 6.90
C ASP A 229 1.06 24.41 6.32
N HIS A 230 1.41 23.39 5.56
CA HIS A 230 0.49 22.42 5.01
C HIS A 230 1.20 21.14 4.58
N ILE A 231 0.43 20.11 4.30
CA ILE A 231 0.92 18.84 3.77
C ILE A 231 0.22 18.57 2.44
N GLN A 232 0.98 18.07 1.44
CA GLN A 232 0.42 17.60 0.17
C GLN A 232 0.77 16.13 -0.04
N ILE A 233 -0.24 15.30 -0.35
CA ILE A 233 -0.05 13.90 -0.68
C ILE A 233 -0.62 13.64 -2.07
N THR A 234 0.24 13.23 -2.99
CA THR A 234 -0.12 12.93 -4.38
C THR A 234 0.07 11.44 -4.65
N VAL A 235 -0.95 10.79 -5.21
CA VAL A 235 -0.87 9.45 -5.80
C VAL A 235 -1.33 9.57 -7.24
N ALA A 236 -0.37 9.69 -8.16
CA ALA A 236 -0.63 9.88 -9.58
C ALA A 236 -0.36 8.59 -10.36
N GLU A 237 -1.26 8.25 -11.27
CA GLU A 237 -1.12 7.13 -12.19
C GLU A 237 -1.16 7.63 -13.65
N SER A 238 -0.16 7.24 -14.46
CA SER A 238 -0.14 7.53 -15.89
C SER A 238 -1.01 6.58 -16.71
N LEU A 239 -1.30 5.39 -16.15
CA LEU A 239 -2.17 4.40 -16.77
C LEU A 239 -3.66 4.78 -16.63
N GLY A 240 -4.49 4.26 -17.55
CA GLY A 240 -5.95 4.31 -17.48
C GLY A 240 -6.51 3.18 -16.62
N ILE A 241 -7.67 2.68 -17.02
CA ILE A 241 -8.33 1.56 -16.33
C ILE A 241 -7.88 0.17 -16.81
N GLU A 242 -7.10 0.11 -17.89
CA GLU A 242 -6.45 -1.09 -18.42
C GLU A 242 -7.41 -2.30 -18.53
N GLY A 243 -8.58 -2.08 -19.11
CA GLY A 243 -9.59 -3.13 -19.32
C GLY A 243 -10.42 -3.51 -18.09
N ARG A 244 -10.20 -2.88 -16.92
CA ARG A 244 -10.95 -3.13 -15.66
C ARG A 244 -12.18 -2.23 -15.51
N ALA A 245 -12.89 -1.94 -16.61
CA ALA A 245 -14.02 -1.01 -16.60
C ALA A 245 -15.10 -1.39 -15.58
N GLU A 246 -15.50 -2.66 -15.55
CA GLU A 246 -16.55 -3.15 -14.63
C GLU A 246 -16.21 -2.89 -13.15
N PHE A 247 -14.99 -3.14 -12.75
CA PHE A 247 -14.52 -2.83 -11.40
C PHE A 247 -14.47 -1.31 -11.17
N TYR A 248 -13.92 -0.56 -12.14
CA TYR A 248 -13.68 0.86 -11.95
C TYR A 248 -14.96 1.71 -11.97
N GLU A 249 -15.97 1.29 -12.74
CA GLU A 249 -17.32 1.90 -12.72
C GLU A 249 -17.97 1.84 -11.34
N GLN A 250 -17.64 0.85 -10.53
CA GLN A 250 -18.14 0.70 -9.16
C GLN A 250 -17.25 1.42 -8.13
N ALA A 251 -15.94 1.40 -8.33
CA ALA A 251 -14.98 1.91 -7.37
C ALA A 251 -14.71 3.42 -7.52
N GLY A 252 -14.43 3.89 -8.73
CA GLY A 252 -13.90 5.24 -8.95
C GLY A 252 -12.56 5.47 -8.25
N ALA A 253 -12.02 6.66 -8.36
CA ALA A 253 -10.74 7.03 -7.73
C ALA A 253 -10.82 7.08 -6.20
N VAL A 254 -11.99 7.40 -5.65
CA VAL A 254 -12.16 7.53 -4.19
C VAL A 254 -12.04 6.17 -3.50
N ARG A 255 -12.78 5.16 -3.97
CA ARG A 255 -12.75 3.83 -3.34
C ARG A 255 -11.49 3.05 -3.71
N ASP A 256 -10.95 3.26 -4.94
CA ASP A 256 -9.74 2.56 -5.37
C ASP A 256 -8.49 3.04 -4.64
N ILE A 257 -8.35 4.36 -4.37
CA ILE A 257 -7.10 4.96 -3.86
C ILE A 257 -7.29 5.77 -2.57
N VAL A 258 -8.35 6.58 -2.44
CA VAL A 258 -8.48 7.46 -1.27
C VAL A 258 -8.80 6.66 -0.02
N GLN A 259 -9.78 5.74 -0.10
CA GLN A 259 -10.29 4.93 1.01
C GLN A 259 -9.19 4.12 1.71
N ASN A 260 -8.16 3.74 0.99
CA ASN A 260 -7.08 2.90 1.47
C ASN A 260 -5.75 3.69 1.48
N HIS A 261 -5.00 3.66 0.41
CA HIS A 261 -3.63 4.16 0.33
C HIS A 261 -3.47 5.62 0.79
N LEU A 262 -4.30 6.55 0.30
CA LEU A 262 -4.18 7.95 0.68
C LEU A 262 -4.48 8.19 2.16
N LEU A 263 -5.55 7.61 2.70
CA LEU A 263 -5.86 7.74 4.13
C LEU A 263 -4.83 7.05 5.01
N GLN A 264 -4.20 5.95 4.58
CA GLN A 264 -3.06 5.36 5.27
C GLN A 264 -1.85 6.29 5.30
N LEU A 265 -1.52 6.93 4.16
CA LEU A 265 -0.42 7.90 4.10
C LEU A 265 -0.72 9.13 4.97
N VAL A 266 -1.96 9.62 5.01
CA VAL A 266 -2.39 10.68 5.94
C VAL A 266 -2.19 10.23 7.39
N ALA A 267 -2.65 9.03 7.75
CA ALA A 267 -2.55 8.51 9.11
C ALA A 267 -1.10 8.38 9.57
N LEU A 268 -0.21 7.78 8.76
CA LEU A 268 1.22 7.66 9.06
C LEU A 268 1.93 9.02 9.16
N THR A 269 1.53 9.98 8.33
CA THR A 269 2.10 11.32 8.36
C THR A 269 1.67 12.10 9.60
N ALA A 270 0.42 11.91 10.05
CA ALA A 270 -0.20 12.73 11.09
C ALA A 270 -0.19 12.11 12.50
N MET A 271 0.10 10.80 12.64
CA MET A 271 0.04 10.09 13.93
C MET A 271 1.03 10.62 14.97
N GLU A 272 0.72 10.41 16.24
CA GLU A 272 1.65 10.63 17.34
C GLU A 272 2.72 9.53 17.38
N PRO A 273 3.89 9.75 18.01
CA PRO A 273 4.85 8.69 18.25
C PRO A 273 4.22 7.54 19.04
N PRO A 274 4.23 6.29 18.55
CA PRO A 274 3.72 5.16 19.32
C PRO A 274 4.65 4.88 20.51
N ILE A 275 4.10 4.32 21.58
CA ILE A 275 4.87 3.99 22.80
C ILE A 275 5.95 2.94 22.55
N ASP A 276 5.68 2.04 21.63
CA ASP A 276 6.61 1.01 21.12
C ASP A 276 6.25 0.68 19.66
N PHE A 277 7.04 -0.16 19.01
CA PHE A 277 6.82 -0.56 17.62
C PHE A 277 6.00 -1.87 17.48
N SER A 278 5.11 -2.14 18.45
CA SER A 278 4.14 -3.23 18.33
C SER A 278 3.01 -2.86 17.36
N ALA A 279 2.39 -3.88 16.77
CA ALA A 279 1.29 -3.69 15.83
C ALA A 279 0.16 -2.84 16.40
N ASP A 280 -0.24 -3.11 17.64
CA ASP A 280 -1.35 -2.39 18.29
C ASP A 280 -0.98 -0.94 18.63
N SER A 281 0.25 -0.68 19.09
CA SER A 281 0.71 0.69 19.38
C SER A 281 0.69 1.55 18.12
N VAL A 282 1.21 1.06 17.00
CA VAL A 282 1.21 1.78 15.72
C VAL A 282 -0.22 1.99 15.19
N ARG A 283 -1.04 0.92 15.17
CA ARG A 283 -2.41 0.98 14.66
C ARG A 283 -3.31 1.88 15.52
N ASN A 284 -3.11 1.90 16.85
CA ASN A 284 -3.85 2.80 17.73
C ASN A 284 -3.60 4.28 17.39
N GLU A 285 -2.36 4.65 17.11
CA GLU A 285 -2.06 6.04 16.72
C GLU A 285 -2.64 6.39 15.35
N LYS A 286 -2.64 5.47 14.38
CA LYS A 286 -3.29 5.68 13.08
C LYS A 286 -4.81 5.89 13.24
N VAL A 287 -5.49 5.06 14.02
CA VAL A 287 -6.93 5.18 14.29
C VAL A 287 -7.29 6.52 14.91
N LYS A 288 -6.48 7.02 15.85
CA LYS A 288 -6.70 8.36 16.46
C LYS A 288 -6.71 9.46 15.38
N VAL A 289 -5.81 9.37 14.40
CA VAL A 289 -5.80 10.32 13.28
C VAL A 289 -7.05 10.19 12.44
N LEU A 290 -7.42 8.96 12.02
CA LEU A 290 -8.59 8.74 11.17
C LEU A 290 -9.87 9.26 11.83
N LYS A 291 -10.06 9.01 13.13
CA LYS A 291 -11.18 9.54 13.92
C LYS A 291 -11.18 11.06 14.06
N ALA A 292 -10.02 11.68 13.98
CA ALA A 292 -9.87 13.13 14.04
C ALA A 292 -10.00 13.81 12.66
N ILE A 293 -10.10 13.07 11.57
CA ILE A 293 -10.32 13.66 10.25
C ILE A 293 -11.72 14.23 10.16
N HIS A 294 -11.79 15.55 10.04
CA HIS A 294 -13.03 16.22 9.74
C HIS A 294 -13.44 15.97 8.29
N THR A 295 -14.65 15.42 8.11
CA THR A 295 -15.18 15.17 6.76
C THR A 295 -15.24 16.45 5.94
N PRO A 296 -14.55 16.53 4.78
CA PRO A 296 -14.51 17.73 4.00
C PRO A 296 -15.88 18.01 3.37
N GLY A 297 -16.38 19.24 3.54
CA GLY A 297 -17.58 19.67 2.84
C GLY A 297 -17.37 19.76 1.31
N PRO A 298 -18.45 19.83 0.50
CA PRO A 298 -18.36 19.79 -0.97
C PRO A 298 -17.41 20.82 -1.59
N LYS A 299 -17.25 22.00 -0.98
CA LYS A 299 -16.32 23.04 -1.43
C LYS A 299 -14.84 22.69 -1.27
N HIS A 300 -14.54 21.66 -0.50
CA HIS A 300 -13.19 21.17 -0.22
C HIS A 300 -12.84 19.89 -1.01
N ILE A 301 -13.73 19.48 -1.92
CA ILE A 301 -13.53 18.29 -2.75
C ILE A 301 -13.71 18.68 -4.20
N VAL A 302 -12.78 18.24 -5.04
CA VAL A 302 -12.84 18.35 -6.49
C VAL A 302 -12.80 16.95 -7.08
N ARG A 303 -13.71 16.64 -7.98
CA ARG A 303 -13.70 15.39 -8.74
C ARG A 303 -13.53 15.65 -10.23
N GLY A 304 -12.87 14.73 -10.91
CA GLY A 304 -12.62 14.84 -12.34
C GLY A 304 -12.78 13.51 -13.06
N GLN A 305 -12.92 13.59 -14.37
CA GLN A 305 -12.92 12.46 -15.27
C GLN A 305 -12.08 12.84 -16.50
N TYR A 306 -11.14 11.97 -16.91
CA TYR A 306 -10.27 12.28 -18.05
C TYR A 306 -11.01 12.17 -19.37
N GLY A 307 -10.79 13.15 -20.23
CA GLY A 307 -11.06 13.10 -21.64
C GLY A 307 -9.84 12.66 -22.45
N PRO A 308 -9.95 12.59 -23.78
CA PRO A 308 -8.81 12.29 -24.65
C PRO A 308 -7.64 13.24 -24.42
N GLY A 309 -6.43 12.78 -24.69
CA GLY A 309 -5.21 13.58 -24.55
C GLY A 309 -3.96 12.81 -24.97
N TYR A 310 -2.79 13.25 -24.44
CA TYR A 310 -1.50 12.69 -24.83
C TYR A 310 -0.69 12.31 -23.57
N ILE A 311 -0.09 11.11 -23.58
CA ILE A 311 0.85 10.66 -22.55
C ILE A 311 2.11 10.21 -23.28
N GLU A 312 3.27 10.77 -22.91
CA GLU A 312 4.57 10.48 -23.54
C GLU A 312 4.57 10.63 -25.07
N GLY A 313 3.70 11.50 -25.58
CA GLY A 313 3.55 11.75 -27.02
C GLY A 313 2.55 10.84 -27.75
N GLU A 314 2.02 9.82 -27.08
CA GLU A 314 1.01 8.92 -27.61
C GLU A 314 -0.39 9.42 -27.30
N GLU A 315 -1.30 9.39 -28.29
CA GLU A 315 -2.70 9.72 -28.11
C GLU A 315 -3.41 8.62 -27.29
N VAL A 316 -4.17 9.03 -26.28
CA VAL A 316 -4.90 8.10 -25.41
C VAL A 316 -6.37 8.49 -25.34
N PRO A 317 -7.30 7.49 -25.27
CA PRO A 317 -8.73 7.74 -25.23
C PRO A 317 -9.15 8.39 -23.91
N GLY A 318 -10.30 9.06 -23.93
CA GLY A 318 -11.00 9.50 -22.75
C GLY A 318 -11.67 8.32 -22.02
N TYR A 319 -12.02 8.53 -20.74
CA TYR A 319 -12.59 7.48 -19.90
C TYR A 319 -13.84 6.83 -20.51
N ARG A 320 -14.75 7.64 -21.05
CA ARG A 320 -15.99 7.15 -21.69
C ARG A 320 -15.78 6.48 -23.05
N GLU A 321 -14.57 6.58 -23.58
CA GLU A 321 -14.13 5.92 -24.82
C GLU A 321 -13.42 4.59 -24.54
N GLU A 322 -13.09 4.31 -23.29
CA GLU A 322 -12.49 3.04 -22.87
C GLU A 322 -13.49 1.89 -23.05
N PRO A 323 -13.04 0.70 -23.46
CA PRO A 323 -13.93 -0.45 -23.67
C PRO A 323 -14.77 -0.81 -22.44
N ARG A 324 -16.05 -1.01 -22.62
CA ARG A 324 -17.05 -1.38 -21.58
C ARG A 324 -17.36 -0.28 -20.56
N VAL A 325 -16.95 0.95 -20.76
CA VAL A 325 -17.38 2.10 -19.98
C VAL A 325 -18.68 2.66 -20.58
N ALA A 326 -19.62 3.06 -19.72
CA ALA A 326 -20.85 3.68 -20.18
C ALA A 326 -20.57 5.09 -20.78
N PRO A 327 -21.17 5.45 -21.95
CA PRO A 327 -20.92 6.75 -22.61
C PRO A 327 -21.31 7.96 -21.76
N ASP A 328 -22.19 7.76 -20.78
CA ASP A 328 -22.70 8.79 -19.86
C ASP A 328 -22.20 8.57 -18.41
N SER A 329 -21.18 7.74 -18.22
CA SER A 329 -20.60 7.46 -16.90
C SER A 329 -20.27 8.72 -16.14
N LEU A 330 -20.62 8.74 -14.85
CA LEU A 330 -20.30 9.80 -13.89
C LEU A 330 -19.23 9.37 -12.89
N THR A 331 -18.57 8.25 -13.13
CA THR A 331 -17.50 7.73 -12.28
C THR A 331 -16.29 8.65 -12.37
N GLU A 332 -15.81 9.08 -11.23
CA GLU A 332 -14.63 9.94 -11.14
C GLU A 332 -13.34 9.13 -11.33
N THR A 333 -12.43 9.68 -12.13
CA THR A 333 -11.08 9.14 -12.35
C THR A 333 -10.01 10.01 -11.71
N TYR A 334 -10.42 11.10 -11.06
CA TYR A 334 -9.60 12.06 -10.34
C TYR A 334 -10.33 12.60 -9.13
N VAL A 335 -9.61 12.73 -8.04
CA VAL A 335 -10.08 13.43 -6.84
C VAL A 335 -8.97 14.27 -6.26
N ALA A 336 -9.29 15.51 -5.87
CA ALA A 336 -8.48 16.31 -4.96
C ALA A 336 -9.34 16.74 -3.77
N ALA A 337 -8.79 16.68 -2.56
CA ALA A 337 -9.51 17.10 -1.36
C ALA A 337 -8.59 17.83 -0.38
N LYS A 338 -9.19 18.75 0.38
CA LYS A 338 -8.58 19.42 1.52
C LYS A 338 -9.18 18.83 2.78
N LEU A 339 -8.35 18.15 3.57
CA LEU A 339 -8.69 17.51 4.83
C LEU A 339 -8.15 18.33 6.00
N PHE A 340 -8.78 18.19 7.17
CA PHE A 340 -8.27 18.67 8.44
C PHE A 340 -8.23 17.54 9.45
N VAL A 341 -7.23 17.55 10.31
CA VAL A 341 -7.09 16.62 11.43
C VAL A 341 -7.30 17.40 12.72
N ASP A 342 -8.46 17.23 13.34
CA ASP A 342 -8.91 18.02 14.49
C ASP A 342 -8.27 17.51 15.79
N ASN A 343 -6.97 17.77 15.94
CA ASN A 343 -6.20 17.49 17.15
C ASN A 343 -5.20 18.63 17.45
N TRP A 344 -4.57 18.58 18.61
CA TRP A 344 -3.62 19.63 19.04
C TRP A 344 -2.41 19.77 18.13
N ARG A 345 -1.96 18.69 17.52
CA ARG A 345 -0.81 18.67 16.61
C ARG A 345 -1.10 19.37 15.29
N TRP A 346 -2.31 19.22 14.74
CA TRP A 346 -2.64 19.59 13.36
C TRP A 346 -3.77 20.60 13.19
N ALA A 347 -4.38 21.08 14.28
CA ALA A 347 -5.46 22.06 14.18
C ALA A 347 -5.09 23.19 13.23
N ASP A 348 -5.98 23.52 12.27
CA ASP A 348 -5.83 24.53 11.22
C ASP A 348 -4.73 24.25 10.16
N THR A 349 -4.02 23.12 10.23
CA THR A 349 -3.03 22.72 9.21
C THR A 349 -3.74 21.88 8.16
N PRO A 350 -3.87 22.33 6.91
CA PRO A 350 -4.55 21.56 5.87
C PRO A 350 -3.66 20.45 5.32
N PHE A 351 -4.30 19.31 5.05
CA PHE A 351 -3.76 18.20 4.29
C PHE A 351 -4.45 18.19 2.92
N TYR A 352 -3.71 18.51 1.88
CA TYR A 352 -4.19 18.43 0.50
C TYR A 352 -3.83 17.06 -0.05
N ILE A 353 -4.83 16.31 -0.46
CA ILE A 353 -4.65 15.00 -1.10
C ILE A 353 -5.13 15.08 -2.54
N ARG A 354 -4.46 14.37 -3.45
CA ARG A 354 -4.95 14.16 -4.82
C ARG A 354 -4.55 12.79 -5.35
N THR A 355 -5.42 12.26 -6.17
CA THR A 355 -5.16 11.06 -6.97
C THR A 355 -5.88 11.16 -8.31
N GLY A 356 -5.37 10.47 -9.31
CA GLY A 356 -6.04 10.38 -10.61
C GLY A 356 -5.33 9.44 -11.57
N LYS A 357 -6.08 9.02 -12.58
CA LYS A 357 -5.59 8.24 -13.72
C LYS A 357 -5.30 9.14 -14.93
N ARG A 358 -4.48 8.64 -15.86
CA ARG A 358 -4.03 9.39 -17.04
C ARG A 358 -3.41 10.75 -16.68
N LEU A 359 -2.74 10.83 -15.52
CA LEU A 359 -1.90 11.97 -15.14
C LEU A 359 -0.56 11.92 -15.90
N PRO A 360 0.23 13.03 -15.95
CA PRO A 360 1.43 13.10 -16.79
C PRO A 360 2.46 12.02 -16.50
N LYS A 361 2.54 11.56 -15.26
CA LYS A 361 3.49 10.53 -14.83
C LYS A 361 2.95 9.73 -13.64
N ARG A 362 3.51 8.53 -13.46
CA ARG A 362 3.28 7.73 -12.24
C ARG A 362 4.15 8.27 -11.12
N GLU A 363 3.52 8.72 -10.03
CA GLU A 363 4.24 9.28 -8.89
C GLU A 363 3.43 9.14 -7.59
N THR A 364 4.12 8.82 -6.50
CA THR A 364 3.55 8.97 -5.16
C THR A 364 4.51 9.73 -4.29
N THR A 365 4.04 10.87 -3.75
CA THR A 365 4.85 11.78 -2.94
C THR A 365 4.07 12.31 -1.74
N ILE A 366 4.82 12.58 -0.65
CA ILE A 366 4.33 13.29 0.53
C ILE A 366 5.23 14.50 0.72
N ALA A 367 4.68 15.70 0.58
CA ALA A 367 5.39 16.96 0.76
C ALA A 367 4.95 17.63 2.06
N ILE A 368 5.89 17.83 2.98
CA ILE A 368 5.70 18.59 4.21
C ILE A 368 6.27 19.98 3.98
N GLN A 369 5.37 20.94 3.78
CA GLN A 369 5.73 22.33 3.58
C GLN A 369 5.84 23.03 4.93
N PHE A 370 7.04 23.49 5.28
CA PHE A 370 7.25 24.27 6.49
C PHE A 370 6.84 25.73 6.29
N LYS A 371 6.57 26.44 7.39
CA LYS A 371 6.32 27.87 7.38
C LYS A 371 7.56 28.65 6.99
N ARG A 372 7.38 29.83 6.40
CA ARG A 372 8.48 30.75 6.11
C ARG A 372 9.19 31.17 7.40
N ALA A 373 10.50 31.47 7.30
CA ALA A 373 11.21 32.14 8.35
C ALA A 373 10.48 33.47 8.68
N PRO A 374 10.14 33.73 9.95
CA PRO A 374 9.27 34.87 10.31
C PRO A 374 9.92 36.21 10.04
N HIS A 375 11.24 36.28 10.12
CA HIS A 375 12.03 37.50 9.87
C HIS A 375 13.42 37.16 9.33
N PRO A 376 13.60 37.12 8.02
CA PRO A 376 14.94 36.96 7.44
C PRO A 376 15.74 38.26 7.62
N PRO A 377 16.97 38.20 8.21
CA PRO A 377 17.80 39.36 8.38
C PRO A 377 18.56 39.78 7.12
N PHE A 378 18.24 39.21 5.99
CA PHE A 378 18.87 39.41 4.69
C PHE A 378 17.97 40.26 3.79
N GLU A 379 18.57 41.10 2.94
CA GLU A 379 17.87 41.71 1.83
C GLU A 379 17.48 40.61 0.84
N ILE A 380 16.21 40.53 0.51
CA ILE A 380 15.65 39.53 -0.38
C ILE A 380 15.38 40.20 -1.71
N ASP A 381 16.16 39.88 -2.73
CA ASP A 381 16.03 40.44 -4.08
C ASP A 381 14.69 40.10 -4.76
N SER A 382 14.06 39.00 -4.37
CA SER A 382 12.73 38.59 -4.84
C SER A 382 12.08 37.61 -3.85
N GLU A 383 10.77 37.48 -3.87
CA GLU A 383 10.03 36.49 -3.06
C GLU A 383 10.49 35.04 -3.33
N ASP A 384 11.00 34.77 -4.54
CA ASP A 384 11.52 33.47 -4.93
C ASP A 384 12.90 33.12 -4.33
N SER A 385 13.64 34.13 -3.84
CA SER A 385 14.99 33.94 -3.30
C SER A 385 14.99 33.20 -1.96
N LEU A 386 13.92 33.31 -1.16
CA LEU A 386 13.80 32.64 0.14
C LEU A 386 12.49 31.79 0.17
N ARG A 387 12.53 30.67 -0.48
CA ARG A 387 11.41 29.71 -0.41
C ARG A 387 11.37 29.02 0.95
N PRO A 388 10.17 28.69 1.49
CA PRO A 388 10.05 27.87 2.68
C PRO A 388 10.71 26.51 2.50
N ASN A 389 11.22 25.93 3.59
CA ASN A 389 11.76 24.58 3.55
C ASN A 389 10.69 23.57 3.23
N VAL A 390 11.04 22.52 2.49
CA VAL A 390 10.16 21.41 2.15
C VAL A 390 10.89 20.11 2.38
N LEU A 391 10.27 19.22 3.14
CA LEU A 391 10.66 17.81 3.18
C LEU A 391 9.74 17.04 2.23
N LEU A 392 10.32 16.39 1.23
CA LEU A 392 9.62 15.60 0.24
C LEU A 392 9.99 14.13 0.40
N VAL A 393 9.00 13.29 0.65
CA VAL A 393 9.16 11.83 0.67
C VAL A 393 8.66 11.29 -0.66
N HIS A 394 9.57 10.68 -1.41
CA HIS A 394 9.29 9.99 -2.66
C HIS A 394 8.98 8.53 -2.35
N VAL A 395 7.71 8.13 -2.52
CA VAL A 395 7.26 6.74 -2.29
C VAL A 395 7.46 5.88 -3.52
N GLN A 396 7.32 6.48 -4.70
CA GLN A 396 7.61 5.87 -6.02
C GLN A 396 7.64 6.95 -7.11
N PRO A 397 8.35 6.73 -8.25
CA PRO A 397 9.21 5.58 -8.56
C PRO A 397 10.58 5.65 -7.89
N ASP A 398 11.13 6.87 -7.69
CA ASP A 398 12.47 7.10 -7.15
C ASP A 398 12.41 7.21 -5.63
N GLU A 399 12.48 6.05 -4.97
CA GLU A 399 12.28 5.94 -3.54
C GLU A 399 13.34 6.69 -2.74
N GLY A 400 12.92 7.66 -1.90
CA GLY A 400 13.84 8.47 -1.14
C GLY A 400 13.23 9.64 -0.38
N VAL A 401 14.09 10.52 0.11
CA VAL A 401 13.73 11.74 0.83
C VAL A 401 14.58 12.89 0.33
N SER A 402 13.95 14.03 0.02
CA SER A 402 14.59 15.28 -0.36
C SER A 402 14.26 16.39 0.62
N LEU A 403 15.26 17.13 1.09
CA LEU A 403 15.07 18.32 1.92
C LEU A 403 15.53 19.57 1.16
N ALA A 404 14.59 20.46 0.84
CA ALA A 404 14.86 21.73 0.21
C ALA A 404 15.19 22.79 1.28
N VAL A 405 16.36 23.44 1.16
CA VAL A 405 16.84 24.47 2.08
C VAL A 405 17.45 25.65 1.32
N GLY A 406 17.41 26.83 1.94
CA GLY A 406 18.11 28.01 1.42
C GLY A 406 19.62 27.92 1.68
N ALA A 407 20.43 28.15 0.66
CA ALA A 407 21.90 28.24 0.79
C ALA A 407 22.41 29.52 0.12
N LYS A 408 23.49 30.08 0.70
CA LYS A 408 24.18 31.23 0.10
C LYS A 408 24.92 30.82 -1.18
N VAL A 409 24.70 31.57 -2.24
CA VAL A 409 25.47 31.41 -3.48
C VAL A 409 26.90 31.86 -3.23
N PRO A 410 27.95 31.09 -3.63
CA PRO A 410 29.32 31.51 -3.53
C PRO A 410 29.56 32.84 -4.27
N GLY A 411 30.37 33.75 -3.66
CA GLY A 411 30.70 35.05 -4.23
C GLY A 411 30.46 36.21 -3.26
N GLN A 412 30.50 37.42 -3.79
CA GLN A 412 30.21 38.65 -3.05
C GLN A 412 28.69 38.82 -2.90
N GLY A 413 28.23 39.30 -1.75
CA GLY A 413 26.83 39.50 -1.44
C GLY A 413 26.15 38.28 -0.76
N MET A 414 24.87 38.44 -0.41
CA MET A 414 24.07 37.48 0.36
C MET A 414 22.95 36.90 -0.50
N THR A 415 23.25 36.59 -1.78
CA THR A 415 22.28 35.95 -2.65
C THR A 415 21.98 34.51 -2.16
N ILE A 416 20.71 34.23 -1.92
CA ILE A 416 20.23 32.92 -1.44
C ILE A 416 19.55 32.18 -2.58
N ARG A 417 19.80 30.87 -2.67
CA ARG A 417 19.08 29.94 -3.58
C ARG A 417 18.67 28.69 -2.84
N THR A 418 17.56 28.08 -3.28
CA THR A 418 17.15 26.77 -2.81
C THR A 418 18.10 25.70 -3.36
N VAL A 419 18.59 24.86 -2.46
CA VAL A 419 19.35 23.64 -2.78
C VAL A 419 18.65 22.44 -2.19
N HIS A 420 18.93 21.24 -2.71
CA HIS A 420 18.33 19.98 -2.25
C HIS A 420 19.39 19.10 -1.61
N MET A 421 19.02 18.49 -0.48
CA MET A 421 19.75 17.40 0.15
C MET A 421 18.93 16.13 -0.09
N ASP A 422 19.46 15.24 -0.92
CA ASP A 422 18.74 14.06 -1.37
C ASP A 422 19.33 12.80 -0.77
N PHE A 423 18.44 11.94 -0.25
CA PHE A 423 18.73 10.58 0.14
C PHE A 423 17.89 9.65 -0.72
N LEU A 424 18.51 8.87 -1.60
CA LEU A 424 17.85 7.89 -2.46
C LEU A 424 18.25 6.48 -2.03
N TYR A 425 17.26 5.61 -1.83
CA TYR A 425 17.48 4.24 -1.34
C TYR A 425 18.37 3.43 -2.29
N GLY A 426 18.10 3.48 -3.60
CA GLY A 426 18.88 2.74 -4.60
C GLY A 426 20.36 3.10 -4.60
N GLY A 427 20.69 4.39 -4.37
CA GLY A 427 22.06 4.87 -4.27
C GLY A 427 22.74 4.53 -2.94
N ALA A 428 22.00 4.58 -1.83
CA ALA A 428 22.55 4.42 -0.49
C ALA A 428 22.81 2.96 -0.09
N PHE A 429 21.87 2.07 -0.40
CA PHE A 429 21.96 0.68 0.07
C PHE A 429 22.45 -0.33 -1.00
N ARG A 430 22.56 0.06 -2.27
CA ARG A 430 23.04 -0.78 -3.39
C ARG A 430 22.38 -2.16 -3.50
N THR A 431 21.23 -2.35 -2.88
CA THR A 431 20.45 -3.58 -2.92
C THR A 431 19.12 -3.30 -3.57
N GLY A 432 18.61 -4.23 -4.36
CA GLY A 432 17.23 -4.15 -4.85
C GLY A 432 16.28 -4.11 -3.66
N LEU A 433 15.37 -3.14 -3.64
CA LEU A 433 14.34 -3.07 -2.59
C LEU A 433 13.39 -4.25 -2.76
N PRO A 434 12.98 -4.93 -1.66
CA PRO A 434 11.99 -5.99 -1.73
C PRO A 434 10.67 -5.42 -2.26
N GLU A 435 9.92 -6.26 -2.96
CA GLU A 435 8.57 -5.88 -3.35
C GLU A 435 7.64 -5.89 -2.14
N ALA A 436 6.61 -5.03 -2.15
CA ALA A 436 5.69 -4.91 -1.02
C ALA A 436 5.07 -6.26 -0.61
N TYR A 437 4.75 -7.12 -1.57
CA TYR A 437 4.18 -8.44 -1.30
C TYR A 437 5.19 -9.41 -0.64
N GLU A 438 6.47 -9.35 -0.98
CA GLU A 438 7.51 -10.12 -0.28
C GLU A 438 7.51 -9.79 1.20
N ARG A 439 7.47 -8.49 1.53
CA ARG A 439 7.46 -8.02 2.91
C ARG A 439 6.19 -8.44 3.64
N LEU A 440 5.03 -8.19 3.05
CA LEU A 440 3.74 -8.48 3.69
C LEU A 440 3.51 -9.99 3.91
N ILE A 441 3.88 -10.83 2.94
CA ILE A 441 3.80 -12.28 3.12
C ILE A 441 4.72 -12.72 4.26
N LEU A 442 5.96 -12.26 4.29
CA LEU A 442 6.91 -12.61 5.35
C LEU A 442 6.41 -12.15 6.73
N ASP A 443 5.92 -10.93 6.85
CA ASP A 443 5.38 -10.41 8.11
C ASP A 443 4.17 -11.23 8.59
N CYS A 444 3.28 -11.63 7.68
CA CYS A 444 2.19 -12.55 8.01
C CYS A 444 2.73 -13.91 8.49
N LEU A 445 3.73 -14.49 7.81
CA LEU A 445 4.36 -15.74 8.25
C LEU A 445 5.05 -15.65 9.61
N LEU A 446 5.50 -14.44 9.99
CA LEU A 446 6.10 -14.15 11.30
C LEU A 446 5.06 -13.76 12.37
N GLY A 447 3.81 -13.51 11.99
CA GLY A 447 2.75 -13.02 12.87
C GLY A 447 2.90 -11.54 13.22
N ASP A 448 3.62 -10.78 12.42
CA ASP A 448 3.77 -9.33 12.61
C ASP A 448 2.70 -8.58 11.82
N ALA A 449 1.71 -8.05 12.51
CA ALA A 449 0.60 -7.33 11.92
C ALA A 449 0.81 -5.80 11.85
N THR A 450 2.02 -5.29 12.08
CA THR A 450 2.33 -3.84 12.14
C THR A 450 1.99 -3.12 10.83
N LEU A 451 2.21 -3.77 9.69
CA LEU A 451 1.96 -3.22 8.35
C LEU A 451 0.60 -3.60 7.76
N PHE A 452 -0.31 -4.12 8.59
CA PHE A 452 -1.65 -4.50 8.15
C PHE A 452 -2.72 -3.64 8.79
N THR A 453 -3.80 -3.43 8.05
CA THR A 453 -4.89 -2.56 8.49
C THR A 453 -5.80 -3.30 9.48
N ARG A 454 -6.12 -2.65 10.60
CA ARG A 454 -7.06 -3.20 11.59
C ARG A 454 -8.51 -2.87 11.21
N ALA A 455 -9.46 -3.63 11.72
CA ALA A 455 -10.87 -3.47 11.38
C ALA A 455 -11.40 -2.05 11.63
N ASP A 456 -11.07 -1.44 12.75
CA ASP A 456 -11.49 -0.07 13.08
C ASP A 456 -10.87 0.99 12.15
N GLU A 457 -9.64 0.78 11.66
CA GLU A 457 -9.06 1.64 10.64
C GLU A 457 -9.88 1.60 9.34
N VAL A 458 -10.24 0.39 8.88
CA VAL A 458 -11.06 0.20 7.66
C VAL A 458 -12.42 0.87 7.81
N GLU A 459 -13.06 0.71 8.95
CA GLU A 459 -14.38 1.31 9.22
C GLU A 459 -14.32 2.83 9.26
N GLU A 460 -13.32 3.42 9.91
CA GLU A 460 -13.14 4.88 9.92
C GLU A 460 -12.80 5.42 8.52
N GLN A 461 -11.98 4.73 7.75
CA GLN A 461 -11.68 5.09 6.36
C GLN A 461 -12.95 5.09 5.50
N TRP A 462 -13.81 4.09 5.64
CA TRP A 462 -15.09 4.06 4.94
C TRP A 462 -16.04 5.16 5.41
N ALA A 463 -16.11 5.44 6.72
CA ALA A 463 -16.94 6.51 7.25
C ALA A 463 -16.56 7.87 6.63
N ILE A 464 -15.26 8.16 6.51
CA ILE A 464 -14.75 9.38 5.86
C ILE A 464 -15.17 9.42 4.39
N VAL A 465 -14.93 8.35 3.65
CA VAL A 465 -15.19 8.27 2.21
C VAL A 465 -16.69 8.32 1.89
N ASP A 466 -17.53 7.59 2.61
CA ASP A 466 -18.97 7.61 2.41
C ASP A 466 -19.54 9.02 2.63
N ALA A 467 -19.03 9.73 3.63
CA ALA A 467 -19.42 11.11 3.87
C ALA A 467 -18.90 12.05 2.76
N MET A 468 -17.72 11.80 2.18
CA MET A 468 -17.19 12.56 1.04
C MET A 468 -18.05 12.41 -0.23
N VAL A 469 -18.51 11.17 -0.52
CA VAL A 469 -19.24 10.86 -1.76
C VAL A 469 -20.75 11.06 -1.64
N ALA A 470 -21.31 11.11 -0.43
CA ALA A 470 -22.75 11.25 -0.21
C ALA A 470 -23.41 12.41 -0.98
N PRO A 471 -22.80 13.61 -1.07
CA PRO A 471 -23.35 14.71 -1.85
C PRO A 471 -23.44 14.42 -3.36
N TRP A 472 -22.58 13.54 -3.88
CA TRP A 472 -22.47 13.27 -5.32
C TRP A 472 -23.66 12.51 -5.90
N LYS A 473 -24.45 11.83 -5.07
CA LYS A 473 -25.68 11.15 -5.50
C LYS A 473 -26.67 12.10 -6.19
N ARG A 474 -26.62 13.40 -5.86
CA ARG A 474 -27.50 14.45 -6.37
C ARG A 474 -26.83 15.39 -7.38
N ASP A 475 -25.51 15.30 -7.51
CA ASP A 475 -24.74 16.17 -8.37
C ASP A 475 -24.47 15.52 -9.74
N ARG A 476 -24.52 16.34 -10.80
CA ARG A 476 -24.28 15.93 -12.18
C ARG A 476 -23.11 16.76 -12.74
N PRO A 477 -21.86 16.34 -12.51
CA PRO A 477 -20.71 17.08 -13.00
C PRO A 477 -20.66 17.07 -14.53
N ASN A 478 -20.09 18.13 -15.08
CA ASN A 478 -19.80 18.18 -16.51
C ASN A 478 -18.51 17.39 -16.79
N PHE A 479 -18.66 16.11 -17.03
CA PHE A 479 -17.55 15.20 -17.37
C PHE A 479 -17.53 14.88 -18.86
N PRO A 480 -16.31 14.66 -19.46
CA PRO A 480 -14.97 14.79 -18.85
C PRO A 480 -14.59 16.26 -18.63
N ASN A 481 -13.71 16.54 -17.66
CA ASN A 481 -13.32 17.88 -17.27
C ASN A 481 -11.80 18.13 -17.12
N TYR A 482 -10.97 17.14 -17.50
CA TYR A 482 -9.52 17.31 -17.71
C TYR A 482 -9.04 16.43 -18.87
N ALA A 483 -8.03 16.89 -19.60
CA ALA A 483 -7.41 16.10 -20.65
C ALA A 483 -6.41 15.10 -20.06
N ALA A 484 -6.36 13.89 -20.60
CA ALA A 484 -5.29 12.94 -20.28
C ALA A 484 -3.90 13.58 -20.49
N GLY A 485 -2.93 13.25 -19.63
CA GLY A 485 -1.61 13.86 -19.62
C GLY A 485 -1.52 15.20 -18.90
N THR A 486 -2.59 15.67 -18.26
CA THR A 486 -2.58 16.87 -17.41
C THR A 486 -2.71 16.52 -15.92
N TRP A 487 -2.41 17.46 -15.02
CA TRP A 487 -2.48 17.26 -13.57
C TRP A 487 -3.91 17.34 -12.99
N GLY A 488 -4.92 17.06 -13.78
CA GLY A 488 -6.32 17.05 -13.38
C GLY A 488 -7.07 18.35 -13.74
N PRO A 489 -8.32 18.52 -13.27
CA PRO A 489 -9.15 19.67 -13.60
C PRO A 489 -8.63 20.97 -12.98
N ALA A 490 -8.86 22.11 -13.65
CA ALA A 490 -8.46 23.44 -13.16
C ALA A 490 -8.96 23.72 -11.72
N ALA A 491 -10.15 23.27 -11.37
CA ALA A 491 -10.71 23.40 -10.04
C ALA A 491 -9.82 22.79 -8.93
N ALA A 492 -8.96 21.81 -9.26
CA ALA A 492 -8.01 21.26 -8.31
C ALA A 492 -6.87 22.25 -7.97
N ALA A 493 -6.43 23.06 -8.92
CA ALA A 493 -5.50 24.15 -8.65
C ALA A 493 -6.18 25.27 -7.85
N GLU A 494 -7.42 25.62 -8.19
CA GLU A 494 -8.22 26.62 -7.46
C GLU A 494 -8.46 26.22 -6.01
N LEU A 495 -8.54 24.94 -5.70
CA LEU A 495 -8.71 24.44 -4.31
C LEU A 495 -7.59 24.96 -3.39
N LEU A 496 -6.34 24.95 -3.85
CA LEU A 496 -5.20 25.46 -3.10
C LEU A 496 -5.05 26.98 -3.23
N ALA A 497 -5.35 27.52 -4.41
CA ALA A 497 -5.24 28.96 -4.68
C ALA A 497 -6.13 29.81 -3.76
N ARG A 498 -7.28 29.30 -3.32
CA ARG A 498 -8.17 29.95 -2.32
C ARG A 498 -7.48 30.18 -0.98
N ASP A 499 -6.44 29.39 -0.67
CA ASP A 499 -5.63 29.50 0.55
C ASP A 499 -4.28 30.20 0.27
N GLY A 500 -4.08 30.75 -0.93
CA GLY A 500 -2.80 31.35 -1.35
C GLY A 500 -1.70 30.30 -1.56
N ARG A 501 -2.05 29.07 -1.87
CA ARG A 501 -1.14 27.94 -2.06
C ARG A 501 -1.27 27.36 -3.48
N GLU A 502 -0.30 26.54 -3.85
CA GLU A 502 -0.29 25.84 -5.13
C GLU A 502 0.13 24.37 -4.94
N TRP A 503 -0.27 23.53 -5.88
CA TRP A 503 0.29 22.18 -5.93
C TRP A 503 1.78 22.27 -6.22
N ARG A 504 2.55 21.47 -5.49
CA ARG A 504 3.98 21.38 -5.78
C ARG A 504 4.17 20.92 -7.23
N ALA A 505 5.03 21.66 -7.96
CA ALA A 505 5.49 21.24 -9.29
C ALA A 505 6.40 20.01 -9.14
N HIS A 506 6.29 19.09 -10.07
CA HIS A 506 6.99 17.80 -10.09
C HIS A 506 8.01 17.71 -11.20
#